data_442d31cd477b72b241e246ab6148b2ae
#
_entry.id   442d31cd477b72b241e246ab6148b2ae
#
_cell.length_a   1.000
_cell.length_b   1.000
_cell.length_c   1.000
_cell.angle_alpha   90.00
_cell.angle_beta   90.00
_cell.angle_gamma   90.00
#
_symmetry.space_group_name_H-M   'P 1'
#
loop_
_entity.id
_entity.type
_entity.pdbx_description
1 polymer ?
#
loop_
_entity_poly.entity_id
_entity_poly.type
_entity_poly.pdbx_seq_one_letter_code
_entity_poly.pdbx_strand_id
1 'polypeptide(L)'
;SFSETTQLQNNAWESEIEILKKQLIPYPEGRVIFEYTIPRMGKRVDVIVLHQNIVFLLEFKCGDTEYRMSTYNQVYDYALDLRNFQKESHNKLLVPIIVSTKAEALPFDIQERDRILEPICCNENNITEAIRLVAEQYSEPEFDYLAWENSEYLPTPTIIEAAQALYRGHNVHDITRSDAGAENLTVTTN
;
A
#
# COMPACT_ATOMS: atom_id res chain seq x y z
N SER A 1 12.42 20.50 18.33
CA SER A 1 11.41 21.56 18.22
C SER A 1 10.58 21.39 16.95
N PHE A 2 9.44 22.08 16.82
CA PHE A 2 8.57 22.02 15.65
C PHE A 2 9.32 22.32 14.33
N SER A 3 10.22 23.29 14.36
CA SER A 3 11.06 23.68 13.21
C SER A 3 12.05 22.61 12.76
N GLU A 4 12.65 21.88 13.69
CA GLU A 4 13.56 20.76 13.38
C GLU A 4 12.82 19.59 12.75
N THR A 5 11.66 19.23 13.28
CA THR A 5 10.81 18.17 12.72
C THR A 5 10.38 18.51 11.29
N THR A 6 9.99 19.76 11.04
CA THR A 6 9.58 20.23 9.71
C THR A 6 10.76 20.19 8.73
N GLN A 7 11.98 20.58 9.17
CA GLN A 7 13.17 20.53 8.34
C GLN A 7 13.60 19.09 8.01
N LEU A 8 13.51 18.17 8.98
CA LEU A 8 13.77 16.75 8.74
C LEU A 8 12.78 16.13 7.75
N GLN A 9 11.50 16.48 7.85
CA GLN A 9 10.49 16.04 6.89
C GLN A 9 10.74 16.57 5.49
N ASN A 10 11.08 17.84 5.36
CA ASN A 10 11.41 18.44 4.07
C ASN A 10 12.65 17.79 3.45
N ASN A 11 13.69 17.52 4.23
CA ASN A 11 14.90 16.85 3.76
C ASN A 11 14.62 15.42 3.29
N ALA A 12 13.78 14.68 4.01
CA ALA A 12 13.37 13.34 3.62
C ALA A 12 12.60 13.37 2.30
N TRP A 13 11.67 14.29 2.15
CA TRP A 13 10.87 14.44 0.93
C TRP A 13 11.71 14.85 -0.28
N GLU A 14 12.66 15.78 -0.10
CA GLU A 14 13.63 16.14 -1.15
C GLU A 14 14.49 14.95 -1.57
N SER A 15 14.93 14.13 -0.61
CA SER A 15 15.67 12.90 -0.88
C SER A 15 14.86 11.90 -1.71
N GLU A 16 13.60 11.67 -1.37
CA GLU A 16 12.70 10.82 -2.14
C GLU A 16 12.57 11.30 -3.58
N ILE A 17 12.33 12.58 -3.79
CA ILE A 17 12.20 13.18 -5.13
C ILE A 17 13.48 12.98 -5.93
N GLU A 18 14.65 13.24 -5.35
CA GLU A 18 15.95 13.09 -6.04
C GLU A 18 16.22 11.62 -6.42
N ILE A 19 15.88 10.68 -5.54
CA ILE A 19 15.99 9.25 -5.83
C ILE A 19 15.08 8.89 -7.00
N LEU A 20 13.82 9.29 -6.94
CA LEU A 20 12.84 8.97 -7.98
C LEU A 20 13.16 9.60 -9.33
N LYS A 21 13.67 10.83 -9.35
CA LYS A 21 14.14 11.47 -10.58
C LYS A 21 15.20 10.64 -11.30
N LYS A 22 16.10 10.01 -10.57
CA LYS A 22 17.14 9.13 -11.14
C LYS A 22 16.60 7.77 -11.51
N GLN A 23 15.84 7.16 -10.61
CA GLN A 23 15.41 5.77 -10.74
C GLN A 23 14.28 5.57 -11.75
N LEU A 24 13.48 6.60 -12.02
CA LEU A 24 12.35 6.52 -12.96
C LEU A 24 12.65 7.06 -14.37
N ILE A 25 13.88 7.48 -14.64
CA ILE A 25 14.30 7.92 -16.01
C ILE A 25 13.90 6.93 -17.10
N PRO A 26 14.07 5.61 -16.94
CA PRO A 26 13.67 4.63 -17.97
C PRO A 26 12.18 4.53 -18.23
N TYR A 27 11.34 5.15 -17.41
CA TYR A 27 9.87 4.97 -17.43
C TYR A 27 9.11 6.29 -17.66
N PRO A 28 9.36 7.02 -18.78
CA PRO A 28 8.74 8.34 -19.01
C PRO A 28 7.22 8.28 -19.26
N GLU A 29 6.71 7.14 -19.67
CA GLU A 29 5.27 6.92 -19.91
C GLU A 29 4.49 6.61 -18.62
N GLY A 30 5.19 6.43 -17.51
CA GLY A 30 4.58 6.15 -16.21
C GLY A 30 3.95 7.40 -15.58
N ARG A 31 3.21 7.16 -14.50
CA ARG A 31 2.65 8.22 -13.65
C ARG A 31 3.13 8.05 -12.24
N VAL A 32 3.56 9.13 -11.61
CA VAL A 32 4.00 9.16 -10.21
C VAL A 32 3.02 10.01 -9.41
N ILE A 33 2.55 9.46 -8.29
CA ILE A 33 1.63 10.14 -7.39
C ILE A 33 2.25 10.13 -6.00
N PHE A 34 2.50 11.30 -5.44
CA PHE A 34 3.05 11.45 -4.10
C PHE A 34 1.94 11.52 -3.06
N GLU A 35 2.20 10.93 -1.90
CA GLU A 35 1.32 11.02 -0.74
C GLU A 35 -0.13 10.63 -1.06
N TYR A 36 -0.30 9.51 -1.73
CA TYR A 36 -1.61 9.04 -2.15
C TYR A 36 -2.45 8.59 -0.95
N THR A 37 -3.59 9.22 -0.76
CA THR A 37 -4.53 8.85 0.30
C THR A 37 -5.46 7.74 -0.18
N ILE A 38 -5.43 6.60 0.52
CA ILE A 38 -6.35 5.48 0.24
C ILE A 38 -7.77 5.90 0.62
N PRO A 39 -8.76 5.80 -0.30
CA PRO A 39 -10.11 6.28 -0.03
C PRO A 39 -10.71 5.71 1.26
N ARG A 40 -11.15 6.59 2.16
CA ARG A 40 -11.82 6.29 3.45
C ARG A 40 -11.02 5.44 4.46
N MET A 41 -9.76 5.11 4.17
CA MET A 41 -8.95 4.28 5.06
C MET A 41 -8.10 5.09 6.05
N GLY A 42 -7.98 6.40 5.86
CA GLY A 42 -7.13 7.26 6.67
C GLY A 42 -5.64 6.92 6.58
N LYS A 43 -5.25 6.21 5.54
CA LYS A 43 -3.87 5.78 5.27
C LYS A 43 -3.34 6.47 4.02
N ARG A 44 -2.05 6.74 4.03
CA ARG A 44 -1.37 7.44 2.95
C ARG A 44 -0.13 6.68 2.53
N VAL A 45 -0.03 6.39 1.24
CA VAL A 45 1.14 5.76 0.62
C VAL A 45 2.12 6.85 0.19
N ASP A 46 3.39 6.71 0.51
CA ASP A 46 4.40 7.74 0.18
C ASP A 46 4.44 8.03 -1.32
N VAL A 47 4.55 6.99 -2.13
CA VAL A 47 4.61 7.11 -3.59
C VAL A 47 3.88 5.96 -4.26
N ILE A 48 3.05 6.30 -5.24
CA ILE A 48 2.50 5.36 -6.22
C ILE A 48 3.21 5.59 -7.55
N VAL A 49 3.65 4.51 -8.18
CA VAL A 49 4.13 4.52 -9.56
C VAL A 49 3.22 3.64 -10.38
N LEU A 50 2.60 4.21 -11.42
CA LEU A 50 1.81 3.48 -12.40
C LEU A 50 2.66 3.32 -13.65
N HIS A 51 2.99 2.07 -14.01
CA HIS A 51 3.81 1.77 -15.17
C HIS A 51 3.39 0.42 -15.77
N GLN A 52 3.25 0.37 -17.09
CA GLN A 52 2.80 -0.82 -17.83
C GLN A 52 1.57 -1.50 -17.20
N ASN A 53 0.63 -0.67 -16.73
CA ASN A 53 -0.64 -1.12 -16.14
C ASN A 53 -0.49 -1.89 -14.83
N ILE A 54 0.62 -1.68 -14.15
CA ILE A 54 0.95 -2.21 -12.83
C ILE A 54 0.96 -1.07 -11.81
N VAL A 55 0.46 -1.34 -10.62
CA VAL A 55 0.45 -0.38 -9.50
C VAL A 55 1.58 -0.72 -8.54
N PHE A 56 2.60 0.14 -8.48
CA PHE A 56 3.70 0.01 -7.53
C PHE A 56 3.46 0.96 -6.35
N LEU A 57 3.51 0.41 -5.13
CA LEU A 57 3.37 1.16 -3.89
C LEU A 57 4.73 1.23 -3.20
N LEU A 58 5.32 2.41 -3.12
CA LEU A 58 6.62 2.62 -2.51
C LEU A 58 6.48 3.26 -1.13
N GLU A 59 7.09 2.62 -0.14
CA GLU A 59 7.23 3.16 1.21
C GLU A 59 8.70 3.45 1.48
N PHE A 60 9.02 4.73 1.67
CA PHE A 60 10.38 5.21 1.89
C PHE A 60 10.75 5.24 3.36
N LYS A 61 11.93 4.75 3.65
CA LYS A 61 12.60 4.88 4.95
C LYS A 61 13.98 5.52 4.71
N CYS A 62 13.98 6.85 4.65
CA CYS A 62 15.19 7.63 4.37
C CYS A 62 16.20 7.46 5.49
N GLY A 63 17.42 7.07 5.11
CA GLY A 63 18.51 6.82 6.04
C GLY A 63 18.55 5.43 6.67
N ASP A 64 17.49 4.64 6.54
CA ASP A 64 17.46 3.28 7.08
C ASP A 64 18.45 2.37 6.35
N THR A 65 19.17 1.58 7.13
CA THR A 65 20.16 0.58 6.68
C THR A 65 19.62 -0.83 6.72
N GLU A 66 18.36 -1.02 7.15
CA GLU A 66 17.72 -2.30 7.33
C GLU A 66 16.33 -2.31 6.69
N TYR A 67 15.87 -3.50 6.31
CA TYR A 67 14.49 -3.73 5.88
C TYR A 67 13.69 -4.25 7.08
N ARG A 68 12.82 -3.40 7.63
CA ARG A 68 12.08 -3.71 8.86
C ARG A 68 10.80 -4.46 8.56
N MET A 69 10.47 -5.45 9.38
CA MET A 69 9.20 -6.19 9.28
C MET A 69 7.98 -5.27 9.45
N SER A 70 8.08 -4.24 10.28
CA SER A 70 7.01 -3.25 10.44
C SER A 70 6.71 -2.50 9.13
N THR A 71 7.74 -2.14 8.37
CA THR A 71 7.58 -1.51 7.05
C THR A 71 7.03 -2.48 6.00
N TYR A 72 7.50 -3.73 6.04
CA TYR A 72 6.97 -4.80 5.21
C TYR A 72 5.46 -4.96 5.40
N ASN A 73 5.03 -5.10 6.65
CA ASN A 73 3.61 -5.24 6.97
C ASN A 73 2.82 -3.99 6.56
N GLN A 74 3.36 -2.80 6.80
CA GLN A 74 2.72 -1.53 6.46
C GLN A 74 2.42 -1.42 4.96
N VAL A 75 3.41 -1.64 4.10
CA VAL A 75 3.22 -1.48 2.66
C VAL A 75 2.38 -2.62 2.07
N TYR A 76 2.46 -3.82 2.63
CA TYR A 76 1.59 -4.93 2.25
C TYR A 76 0.13 -4.66 2.60
N ASP A 77 -0.13 -4.12 3.79
CA ASP A 77 -1.48 -3.71 4.21
C ASP A 77 -2.07 -2.63 3.31
N TYR A 78 -1.26 -1.67 2.85
CA TYR A 78 -1.71 -0.68 1.87
C TYR A 78 -2.17 -1.33 0.56
N ALA A 79 -1.45 -2.32 0.07
CA ALA A 79 -1.84 -3.06 -1.13
C ALA A 79 -3.15 -3.84 -0.91
N LEU A 80 -3.31 -4.48 0.25
CA LEU A 80 -4.56 -5.14 0.64
C LEU A 80 -5.73 -4.17 0.68
N ASP A 81 -5.55 -3.00 1.26
CA ASP A 81 -6.58 -1.97 1.35
C ASP A 81 -6.98 -1.46 -0.04
N LEU A 82 -6.02 -1.21 -0.92
CA LEU A 82 -6.31 -0.83 -2.31
C LEU A 82 -7.11 -1.92 -3.03
N ARG A 83 -6.66 -3.16 -2.97
CA ARG A 83 -7.36 -4.28 -3.61
C ARG A 83 -8.78 -4.44 -3.10
N ASN A 84 -9.00 -4.32 -1.80
CA ASN A 84 -10.28 -4.62 -1.17
C ASN A 84 -11.25 -3.46 -1.20
N PHE A 85 -10.79 -2.21 -1.24
CA PHE A 85 -11.61 -1.03 -0.99
C PHE A 85 -11.52 0.06 -2.07
N GLN A 86 -10.54 0.03 -2.96
CA GLN A 86 -10.46 0.97 -4.07
C GLN A 86 -10.96 0.29 -5.36
N LYS A 87 -12.00 0.86 -5.96
CA LYS A 87 -12.68 0.31 -7.14
C LYS A 87 -11.73 -0.09 -8.26
N GLU A 88 -10.84 0.82 -8.67
CA GLU A 88 -9.94 0.59 -9.81
C GLU A 88 -8.79 -0.36 -9.50
N SER A 89 -8.60 -0.77 -8.24
CA SER A 89 -7.55 -1.73 -7.85
C SER A 89 -8.04 -3.15 -7.64
N HIS A 90 -9.35 -3.42 -7.73
CA HIS A 90 -9.90 -4.76 -7.46
C HIS A 90 -9.23 -5.89 -8.25
N ASN A 91 -8.85 -5.63 -9.50
CA ASN A 91 -8.28 -6.62 -10.43
C ASN A 91 -6.88 -6.23 -10.93
N LYS A 92 -6.22 -5.25 -10.31
CA LYS A 92 -4.88 -4.82 -10.71
C LYS A 92 -3.81 -5.65 -10.03
N LEU A 93 -2.66 -5.77 -10.67
CA LEU A 93 -1.46 -6.25 -10.01
C LEU A 93 -0.91 -5.14 -9.14
N LEU A 94 -0.81 -5.40 -7.83
CA LEU A 94 -0.30 -4.46 -6.85
C LEU A 94 1.08 -4.93 -6.37
N VAL A 95 2.06 -4.04 -6.43
CA VAL A 95 3.46 -4.34 -6.14
C VAL A 95 3.97 -3.44 -5.02
N PRO A 96 3.90 -3.90 -3.76
CA PRO A 96 4.49 -3.16 -2.65
C PRO A 96 6.01 -3.19 -2.73
N ILE A 97 6.65 -2.05 -2.48
CA ILE A 97 8.11 -1.89 -2.45
C ILE A 97 8.50 -1.14 -1.18
N ILE A 98 9.45 -1.71 -0.45
CA ILE A 98 10.14 -1.02 0.64
C ILE A 98 11.37 -0.35 0.05
N VAL A 99 11.56 0.94 0.33
CA VAL A 99 12.78 1.66 -0.05
C VAL A 99 13.50 2.10 1.21
N SER A 100 14.37 1.23 1.73
CA SER A 100 15.32 1.57 2.81
C SER A 100 16.58 2.13 2.14
N THR A 101 16.72 3.46 2.13
CA THR A 101 17.62 4.15 1.18
C THR A 101 19.08 3.78 1.34
N LYS A 102 19.53 3.45 2.53
CA LYS A 102 20.92 3.12 2.87
C LYS A 102 21.16 1.63 3.15
N ALA A 103 20.17 0.80 2.91
CA ALA A 103 20.30 -0.66 3.08
C ALA A 103 21.13 -1.28 1.95
N GLU A 104 21.72 -2.43 2.24
CA GLU A 104 22.38 -3.22 1.19
C GLU A 104 21.36 -3.77 0.19
N ALA A 105 21.76 -3.87 -1.07
CA ALA A 105 20.94 -4.50 -2.09
C ALA A 105 20.77 -6.01 -1.79
N LEU A 106 19.54 -6.47 -1.84
CA LEU A 106 19.20 -7.89 -1.74
C LEU A 106 18.75 -8.42 -3.11
N PRO A 107 18.95 -9.74 -3.39
CA PRO A 107 18.31 -10.36 -4.53
C PRO A 107 16.80 -10.19 -4.48
N PHE A 108 16.17 -9.90 -5.61
CA PHE A 108 14.72 -9.79 -5.66
C PHE A 108 14.07 -11.16 -5.72
N ASP A 109 13.10 -11.38 -4.86
CA ASP A 109 12.25 -12.55 -4.84
C ASP A 109 10.82 -12.14 -5.22
N ILE A 110 10.41 -12.53 -6.43
CA ILE A 110 9.12 -12.13 -6.99
C ILE A 110 8.10 -13.24 -6.71
N GLN A 111 7.26 -13.04 -5.72
CA GLN A 111 6.20 -13.98 -5.35
C GLN A 111 4.86 -13.26 -5.30
N GLU A 112 3.87 -13.85 -5.94
CA GLU A 112 2.51 -13.31 -6.02
C GLU A 112 1.55 -14.16 -5.18
N ARG A 113 0.64 -13.46 -4.51
CA ARG A 113 -0.54 -14.05 -3.88
C ARG A 113 -1.75 -13.17 -4.13
N ASP A 114 -2.72 -13.70 -4.86
CA ASP A 114 -3.98 -13.00 -5.15
C ASP A 114 -3.78 -11.59 -5.74
N ARG A 115 -2.94 -11.48 -6.77
CA ARG A 115 -2.66 -10.21 -7.46
C ARG A 115 -1.90 -9.18 -6.63
N ILE A 116 -1.33 -9.59 -5.52
CA ILE A 116 -0.40 -8.77 -4.73
C ILE A 116 0.94 -9.51 -4.64
N LEU A 117 2.02 -8.83 -5.00
CA LEU A 117 3.36 -9.36 -4.78
C LEU A 117 3.75 -9.22 -3.31
N GLU A 118 4.53 -10.17 -2.81
CA GLU A 118 5.25 -9.98 -1.56
C GLU A 118 6.13 -8.73 -1.67
N PRO A 119 6.23 -7.89 -0.64
CA PRO A 119 7.01 -6.66 -0.71
C PRO A 119 8.44 -6.87 -1.17
N ILE A 120 8.84 -6.10 -2.18
CA ILE A 120 10.19 -6.11 -2.73
C ILE A 120 11.05 -5.13 -1.94
N CYS A 121 12.23 -5.57 -1.52
CA CYS A 121 13.17 -4.74 -0.77
C CYS A 121 14.13 -4.03 -1.74
N CYS A 122 14.08 -2.70 -1.77
CA CYS A 122 14.95 -1.85 -2.56
C CYS A 122 15.73 -0.88 -1.68
N ASN A 123 16.85 -0.42 -2.20
CA ASN A 123 17.54 0.76 -1.72
C ASN A 123 17.42 1.93 -2.72
N GLU A 124 18.18 2.99 -2.55
CA GLU A 124 18.14 4.17 -3.42
C GLU A 124 18.63 3.93 -4.85
N ASN A 125 19.29 2.78 -5.13
CA ASN A 125 19.96 2.51 -6.41
C ASN A 125 19.32 1.43 -7.27
N ASN A 126 18.32 0.69 -6.78
CA ASN A 126 17.80 -0.49 -7.49
C ASN A 126 16.27 -0.51 -7.67
N ILE A 127 15.59 0.60 -7.51
CA ILE A 127 14.14 0.71 -7.78
C ILE A 127 13.87 0.45 -9.28
N THR A 128 14.69 1.02 -10.17
CA THR A 128 14.62 0.78 -11.62
C THR A 128 14.60 -0.70 -11.96
N GLU A 129 15.51 -1.46 -11.35
CA GLU A 129 15.65 -2.89 -11.58
C GLU A 129 14.43 -3.67 -11.07
N ALA A 130 13.91 -3.32 -9.91
CA ALA A 130 12.69 -3.95 -9.37
C ALA A 130 11.49 -3.74 -10.29
N ILE A 131 11.27 -2.52 -10.77
CA ILE A 131 10.19 -2.20 -11.71
C ILE A 131 10.38 -2.96 -13.02
N ARG A 132 11.60 -2.99 -13.55
CA ARG A 132 11.94 -3.70 -14.80
C ARG A 132 11.62 -5.19 -14.69
N LEU A 133 12.06 -5.85 -13.64
CA LEU A 133 11.84 -7.29 -13.44
C LEU A 133 10.35 -7.62 -13.36
N VAL A 134 9.57 -6.84 -12.63
CA VAL A 134 8.13 -7.05 -12.52
C VAL A 134 7.45 -6.81 -13.88
N ALA A 135 7.79 -5.71 -14.56
CA ALA A 135 7.20 -5.38 -15.86
C ALA A 135 7.53 -6.40 -16.96
N GLU A 136 8.71 -7.03 -16.91
CA GLU A 136 9.08 -8.11 -17.82
C GLU A 136 8.35 -9.43 -17.53
N GLN A 137 8.06 -9.69 -16.27
CA GLN A 137 7.43 -10.93 -15.84
C GLN A 137 5.90 -10.92 -16.00
N TYR A 138 5.26 -9.76 -15.90
CA TYR A 138 3.81 -9.60 -15.93
C TYR A 138 3.36 -8.76 -17.12
N SER A 139 2.33 -9.25 -17.80
CA SER A 139 1.64 -8.52 -18.87
C SER A 139 0.22 -8.21 -18.39
N GLU A 140 -0.06 -6.97 -18.15
CA GLU A 140 -1.32 -6.52 -17.56
C GLU A 140 -2.21 -5.81 -18.59
N PRO A 141 -3.54 -5.94 -18.49
CA PRO A 141 -4.47 -5.18 -19.31
C PRO A 141 -4.32 -3.68 -19.08
N GLU A 142 -4.45 -2.90 -20.14
CA GLU A 142 -4.40 -1.43 -20.05
C GLU A 142 -5.48 -0.89 -19.12
N PHE A 143 -5.15 0.16 -18.37
CA PHE A 143 -6.11 0.93 -17.60
C PHE A 143 -5.78 2.42 -17.64
N ASP A 144 -6.79 3.24 -17.38
CA ASP A 144 -6.66 4.69 -17.33
C ASP A 144 -6.01 5.10 -15.99
N TYR A 145 -4.81 5.64 -16.04
CA TYR A 145 -4.07 6.10 -14.85
C TYR A 145 -4.77 7.24 -14.12
N LEU A 146 -5.45 8.13 -14.86
CA LEU A 146 -6.20 9.21 -14.24
C LEU A 146 -7.46 8.69 -13.53
N ALA A 147 -8.15 7.74 -14.13
CA ALA A 147 -9.28 7.05 -13.48
C ALA A 147 -8.83 6.32 -12.23
N TRP A 148 -7.67 5.68 -12.25
CA TRP A 148 -7.11 5.02 -11.07
C TRP A 148 -6.82 6.03 -9.95
N GLU A 149 -6.17 7.15 -10.25
CA GLU A 149 -5.85 8.20 -9.28
C GLU A 149 -7.10 8.79 -8.62
N ASN A 150 -8.18 8.93 -9.36
CA ASN A 150 -9.47 9.46 -8.90
C ASN A 150 -10.47 8.38 -8.49
N SER A 151 -10.00 7.15 -8.32
CA SER A 151 -10.87 6.02 -7.98
C SER A 151 -11.57 6.19 -6.64
N GLU A 152 -12.80 5.72 -6.60
CA GLU A 152 -13.66 5.81 -5.43
C GLU A 152 -13.50 4.61 -4.48
N TYR A 153 -13.97 4.79 -3.26
CA TYR A 153 -14.13 3.70 -2.31
C TYR A 153 -15.25 2.79 -2.77
N LEU A 154 -14.93 1.52 -2.97
CA LEU A 154 -15.90 0.47 -3.29
C LEU A 154 -15.39 -0.87 -2.75
N PRO A 155 -15.95 -1.40 -1.66
CA PRO A 155 -15.59 -2.73 -1.18
C PRO A 155 -15.84 -3.80 -2.24
N THR A 156 -14.97 -4.81 -2.30
CA THR A 156 -15.19 -5.95 -3.19
C THR A 156 -16.45 -6.72 -2.82
N PRO A 157 -17.10 -7.43 -3.75
CA PRO A 157 -18.24 -8.29 -3.43
C PRO A 157 -17.95 -9.28 -2.30
N THR A 158 -16.76 -9.89 -2.29
CA THR A 158 -16.33 -10.80 -1.23
C THR A 158 -16.31 -10.14 0.15
N ILE A 159 -15.82 -8.92 0.25
CA ILE A 159 -15.82 -8.14 1.51
C ILE A 159 -17.24 -7.82 1.93
N ILE A 160 -18.11 -7.42 0.99
CA ILE A 160 -19.52 -7.14 1.27
C ILE A 160 -20.25 -8.39 1.77
N GLU A 161 -20.05 -9.53 1.10
CA GLU A 161 -20.63 -10.80 1.49
C GLU A 161 -20.16 -11.26 2.88
N ALA A 162 -18.86 -11.13 3.15
CA ALA A 162 -18.29 -11.43 4.46
C ALA A 162 -18.90 -10.55 5.56
N ALA A 163 -18.99 -9.24 5.32
CA ALA A 163 -19.61 -8.30 6.25
C ALA A 163 -21.09 -8.63 6.50
N GLN A 164 -21.84 -8.95 5.44
CA GLN A 164 -23.25 -9.35 5.56
C GLN A 164 -23.41 -10.68 6.32
N ALA A 165 -22.53 -11.65 6.10
CA ALA A 165 -22.53 -12.91 6.83
C ALA A 165 -22.26 -12.72 8.32
N LEU A 166 -21.27 -11.88 8.66
CA LEU A 166 -20.98 -11.51 10.05
C LEU A 166 -22.15 -10.78 10.70
N TYR A 167 -22.75 -9.84 9.98
CA TYR A 167 -23.92 -9.10 10.49
C TYR A 167 -25.10 -10.02 10.73
N ARG A 168 -25.40 -10.94 9.83
CA ARG A 168 -26.45 -11.96 10.01
C ARG A 168 -26.15 -12.91 11.16
N GLY A 169 -24.90 -13.37 11.29
CA GLY A 169 -24.43 -14.17 12.42
C GLY A 169 -24.58 -13.42 13.75
N HIS A 170 -24.21 -12.15 13.76
CA HIS A 170 -24.38 -11.29 14.92
C HIS A 170 -25.87 -11.13 15.29
N ASN A 171 -26.74 -10.93 14.33
CA ASN A 171 -28.18 -10.80 14.57
C ASN A 171 -28.86 -12.10 15.04
N VAL A 172 -28.32 -13.28 14.72
CA VAL A 172 -28.94 -14.57 15.03
C VAL A 172 -28.37 -15.21 16.30
N HIS A 173 -27.07 -15.02 16.58
CA HIS A 173 -26.41 -15.67 17.71
C HIS A 173 -25.64 -14.72 18.64
N ASP A 174 -25.18 -13.58 18.15
CA ASP A 174 -24.26 -12.72 18.88
C ASP A 174 -24.93 -11.46 19.44
N ILE A 175 -26.17 -11.13 19.04
CA ILE A 175 -26.94 -10.09 19.74
C ILE A 175 -27.13 -10.51 21.20
N THR A 176 -27.44 -11.78 21.45
CA THR A 176 -27.57 -12.32 22.81
C THR A 176 -26.24 -12.24 23.58
N ARG A 177 -25.08 -12.40 22.91
CA ARG A 177 -23.75 -12.29 23.54
C ARG A 177 -23.30 -10.86 23.74
N SER A 178 -23.57 -9.97 22.80
CA SER A 178 -23.23 -8.56 22.93
C SER A 178 -24.11 -7.87 23.99
N ASP A 179 -25.39 -8.24 24.07
CA ASP A 179 -26.28 -7.75 25.12
C ASP A 179 -25.85 -8.25 26.50
N ALA A 180 -25.47 -9.52 26.61
CA ALA A 180 -24.88 -10.04 27.84
C ALA A 180 -23.53 -9.37 28.18
N GLY A 181 -22.71 -9.03 27.19
CA GLY A 181 -21.48 -8.28 27.35
C GLY A 181 -21.72 -6.84 27.75
N ALA A 182 -22.74 -6.19 27.20
CA ALA A 182 -23.14 -4.82 27.54
C ALA A 182 -23.72 -4.72 28.96
N GLU A 183 -24.51 -5.71 29.35
CA GLU A 183 -25.02 -5.79 30.74
C GLU A 183 -23.87 -5.98 31.75
N ASN A 184 -22.88 -6.81 31.42
CA ASN A 184 -21.70 -6.99 32.26
C ASN A 184 -20.83 -5.74 32.35
N LEU A 185 -20.71 -4.97 31.27
CA LEU A 185 -20.00 -3.67 31.27
C LEU A 185 -20.75 -2.60 32.08
N THR A 186 -22.08 -2.61 32.06
CA THR A 186 -22.91 -1.67 32.84
C THR A 186 -22.83 -1.98 34.33
N VAL A 187 -22.75 -3.23 34.72
CA VAL A 187 -22.59 -3.67 36.12
C VAL A 187 -21.19 -3.38 36.67
N THR A 188 -20.16 -3.36 35.80
CA THR A 188 -18.78 -3.06 36.24
C THR A 188 -18.50 -1.57 36.35
N THR A 189 -19.32 -0.69 35.77
CA THR A 189 -19.16 0.76 35.84
C THR A 189 -20.02 1.43 36.91
N ASN A 190 -20.85 0.71 37.60
CA ASN A 190 -21.62 1.14 38.77
C ASN A 190 -21.00 0.55 40.06
#